data_9bbd24571f2596476f17fed677b61011
#
_entry.id   9bbd24571f2596476f17fed677b61011
#
_cell.length_a   1.000
_cell.length_b   1.000
_cell.length_c   1.000
_cell.angle_alpha   90.00
_cell.angle_beta   90.00
_cell.angle_gamma   90.00
#
_symmetry.space_group_name_H-M   'P 1'
#
loop_
_entity.id
_entity.type
_entity.pdbx_description
1 polymer ?
#
loop_
_entity_poly.entity_id
_entity_poly.type
_entity_poly.pdbx_seq_one_letter_code
_entity_poly.pdbx_strand_id
1 'polypeptide(L)'
;IVLSPTYAYLQQEIRKIPAGDYRILETYCDRRNMVRKIELAGGRIFVLKQYKRPTRLNQFAYTLFRKSKACRAYEYALRLQQLGFETAAPVAYLEISRHGLFHTGYFLSEFIAHPLLNTLQEGDEESRKILEDFAAFIVEMHEKGVFNLDMNPGNVFFYKSGEKYRFALIDINRIRFCRHLTRNDCVEVFKHLDNLPPPALSVVLVRYAELRQWNPQIPVSYTHLRAHETPEHL
;
A
#
# COMPACT_ATOMS: atom_id res chain seq x y z
N ILE A 1 13.34 8.77 15.92
CA ILE A 1 12.25 9.49 15.24
C ILE A 1 12.84 10.15 14.01
N VAL A 2 12.21 9.93 12.87
CA VAL A 2 12.46 10.67 11.63
C VAL A 2 11.17 11.37 11.27
N LEU A 3 11.28 12.66 10.96
CA LEU A 3 10.17 13.54 10.67
C LEU A 3 10.41 14.22 9.32
N SER A 4 9.41 14.24 8.47
CA SER A 4 9.46 14.99 7.22
C SER A 4 9.59 16.50 7.52
N PRO A 5 10.50 17.23 6.83
CA PRO A 5 10.69 18.66 7.08
C PRO A 5 9.41 19.49 6.97
N THR A 6 8.52 19.12 6.07
CA THR A 6 7.20 19.76 5.88
C THR A 6 6.34 19.77 7.15
N TYR A 7 6.56 18.79 8.05
CA TYR A 7 5.78 18.60 9.28
C TYR A 7 6.59 18.90 10.54
N ALA A 8 7.71 19.62 10.43
CA ALA A 8 8.60 19.94 11.56
C ALA A 8 7.84 20.58 12.76
N TYR A 9 6.80 21.34 12.47
CA TYR A 9 5.93 21.98 13.47
C TYR A 9 5.16 20.98 14.36
N LEU A 10 5.01 19.71 13.96
CA LEU A 10 4.34 18.63 14.73
C LEU A 10 5.32 17.83 15.60
N GLN A 11 6.57 18.25 15.73
CA GLN A 11 7.59 17.46 16.40
C GLN A 11 7.24 17.10 17.85
N GLN A 12 6.62 18.01 18.57
CA GLN A 12 6.26 17.79 19.99
C GLN A 12 5.11 16.80 20.13
N GLU A 13 4.09 16.92 19.29
CA GLU A 13 2.94 16.02 19.26
C GLU A 13 3.33 14.62 18.83
N ILE A 14 4.18 14.51 17.79
CA ILE A 14 4.67 13.23 17.30
C ILE A 14 5.48 12.49 18.35
N ARG A 15 6.25 13.18 19.18
CA ARG A 15 7.01 12.57 20.30
C ARG A 15 6.10 11.94 21.35
N LYS A 16 4.87 12.39 21.49
CA LYS A 16 3.89 11.89 22.45
C LYS A 16 3.12 10.67 21.96
N ILE A 17 3.17 10.36 20.65
CA ILE A 17 2.46 9.23 20.05
C ILE A 17 2.72 7.89 20.80
N PRO A 18 3.95 7.54 21.19
CA PRO A 18 4.18 6.29 21.95
C PRO A 18 3.51 6.25 23.34
N ALA A 19 3.20 7.39 23.91
CA ALA A 19 2.46 7.51 25.18
C ALA A 19 0.93 7.46 24.98
N GLY A 20 0.46 7.48 23.73
CA GLY A 20 -0.98 7.48 23.41
C GLY A 20 -1.65 8.83 23.51
N ASP A 21 -0.88 9.93 23.59
CA ASP A 21 -1.39 11.29 23.68
C ASP A 21 -1.77 11.84 22.31
N TYR A 22 -2.93 11.39 21.81
CA TYR A 22 -3.57 11.82 20.57
C TYR A 22 -5.07 11.48 20.60
N ARG A 23 -5.88 12.22 19.85
CA ARG A 23 -7.30 11.93 19.73
C ARG A 23 -7.54 10.88 18.64
N ILE A 24 -8.20 9.79 19.00
CA ILE A 24 -8.62 8.75 18.06
C ILE A 24 -9.97 9.16 17.46
N LEU A 25 -10.04 9.24 16.14
CA LEU A 25 -11.29 9.50 15.40
C LEU A 25 -11.93 8.19 14.96
N GLU A 26 -11.11 7.22 14.50
CA GLU A 26 -11.57 5.93 13.99
C GLU A 26 -10.48 4.88 14.15
N THR A 27 -10.87 3.62 14.33
CA THR A 27 -9.94 2.47 14.36
C THR A 27 -10.29 1.54 13.20
N TYR A 28 -9.42 1.46 12.19
CA TYR A 28 -9.59 0.62 11.01
C TYR A 28 -9.18 -0.83 11.26
N CYS A 29 -8.16 -1.04 12.07
CA CYS A 29 -7.64 -2.35 12.41
C CYS A 29 -7.00 -2.33 13.79
N ASP A 30 -7.29 -3.37 14.59
CA ASP A 30 -6.68 -3.59 15.92
C ASP A 30 -6.39 -5.06 16.14
N ARG A 31 -5.76 -5.73 15.16
CA ARG A 31 -5.42 -7.16 15.23
C ARG A 31 -3.90 -7.36 15.27
N ARG A 32 -3.33 -7.60 14.08
CA ARG A 32 -1.90 -7.84 13.88
C ARG A 32 -1.06 -6.56 13.88
N ASN A 33 -1.63 -5.48 13.35
CA ASN A 33 -1.13 -4.12 13.45
C ASN A 33 -2.31 -3.23 13.85
N MET A 34 -2.04 -2.15 14.53
CA MET A 34 -3.05 -1.14 14.84
C MET A 34 -3.00 -0.07 13.78
N VAL A 35 -4.15 0.24 13.17
CA VAL A 35 -4.30 1.33 12.19
C VAL A 35 -5.43 2.22 12.65
N ARG A 36 -5.12 3.49 12.90
CA ARG A 36 -6.07 4.48 13.43
C ARG A 36 -6.03 5.75 12.63
N LYS A 37 -7.21 6.33 12.42
CA LYS A 37 -7.37 7.73 12.03
C LYS A 37 -7.29 8.55 13.30
N ILE A 38 -6.34 9.48 13.34
CA ILE A 38 -6.07 10.29 14.52
C ILE A 38 -6.11 11.77 14.18
N GLU A 39 -6.37 12.58 15.18
CA GLU A 39 -6.26 14.03 15.12
C GLU A 39 -5.10 14.47 16.01
N LEU A 40 -4.23 15.29 15.47
CA LEU A 40 -3.17 15.98 16.20
C LEU A 40 -3.51 17.46 16.34
N ALA A 41 -2.64 18.23 16.98
CA ALA A 41 -2.83 19.66 17.20
C ALA A 41 -3.26 20.42 15.94
N GLY A 42 -4.18 21.37 16.10
CA GLY A 42 -4.72 22.17 15.00
C GLY A 42 -5.80 21.48 14.16
N GLY A 43 -6.38 20.35 14.64
CA GLY A 43 -7.47 19.66 13.95
C GLY A 43 -7.03 18.88 12.70
N ARG A 44 -5.75 18.66 12.52
CA ARG A 44 -5.22 17.92 11.35
C ARG A 44 -5.36 16.42 11.53
N ILE A 45 -5.81 15.76 10.46
CA ILE A 45 -6.14 14.35 10.45
C ILE A 45 -5.01 13.55 9.78
N PHE A 46 -4.59 12.49 10.47
CA PHE A 46 -3.52 11.58 10.02
C PHE A 46 -3.94 10.13 10.18
N VAL A 47 -3.22 9.24 9.53
CA VAL A 47 -3.31 7.80 9.75
C VAL A 47 -2.06 7.34 10.49
N LEU A 48 -2.28 6.76 11.66
CA LEU A 48 -1.23 6.17 12.49
C LEU A 48 -1.27 4.64 12.36
N LYS A 49 -0.17 4.06 11.89
CA LYS A 49 0.03 2.62 11.84
C LYS A 49 1.08 2.21 12.87
N GLN A 50 0.65 1.48 13.90
CA GLN A 50 1.54 0.87 14.89
C GLN A 50 1.77 -0.59 14.50
N TYR A 51 3.03 -0.97 14.36
CA TYR A 51 3.41 -2.33 14.04
C TYR A 51 3.54 -3.17 15.29
N LYS A 52 3.00 -4.40 15.25
CA LYS A 52 3.11 -5.36 16.35
C LYS A 52 4.58 -5.60 16.71
N ARG A 53 4.83 -5.77 18.02
CA ARG A 53 6.13 -6.18 18.52
C ARG A 53 6.58 -7.48 17.84
N PRO A 54 7.77 -7.51 17.22
CA PRO A 54 8.29 -8.70 16.58
C PRO A 54 8.76 -9.74 17.60
N THR A 55 8.99 -10.97 17.15
CA THR A 55 9.62 -12.02 17.97
C THR A 55 11.04 -11.59 18.38
N ARG A 56 11.59 -12.19 19.43
CA ARG A 56 12.93 -11.83 19.95
C ARG A 56 14.03 -11.90 18.89
N LEU A 57 14.02 -12.93 18.04
CA LEU A 57 14.96 -13.06 16.92
C LEU A 57 14.80 -11.90 15.90
N ASN A 58 13.55 -11.54 15.57
CA ASN A 58 13.30 -10.42 14.68
C ASN A 58 13.61 -9.06 15.34
N GLN A 59 13.47 -8.93 16.67
CA GLN A 59 13.90 -7.72 17.39
C GLN A 59 15.40 -7.48 17.20
N PHE A 60 16.20 -8.53 17.38
CA PHE A 60 17.65 -8.48 17.16
C PHE A 60 17.99 -8.13 15.70
N ALA A 61 17.32 -8.79 14.73
CA ALA A 61 17.50 -8.51 13.32
C ALA A 61 17.15 -7.05 12.93
N TYR A 62 16.07 -6.51 13.48
CA TYR A 62 15.68 -5.09 13.26
C TYR A 62 16.61 -4.10 13.97
N THR A 63 17.26 -4.51 15.04
CA THR A 63 18.22 -3.65 15.77
C THR A 63 19.51 -3.50 14.99
N LEU A 64 20.01 -4.58 14.36
CA LEU A 64 21.37 -4.62 13.81
C LEU A 64 21.44 -4.66 12.28
N PHE A 65 20.46 -5.31 11.61
CA PHE A 65 20.64 -5.69 10.21
C PHE A 65 19.49 -5.28 9.28
N ARG A 66 18.31 -4.99 9.79
CA ARG A 66 17.13 -4.80 8.97
C ARG A 66 16.35 -3.53 9.35
N LYS A 67 15.98 -2.74 8.35
CA LYS A 67 15.06 -1.62 8.56
C LYS A 67 13.71 -2.11 9.07
N SER A 68 13.15 -1.43 10.06
CA SER A 68 11.82 -1.74 10.58
C SER A 68 10.75 -1.55 9.50
N LYS A 69 9.55 -2.09 9.76
CA LYS A 69 8.41 -1.86 8.86
C LYS A 69 8.02 -0.37 8.80
N ALA A 70 8.17 0.36 9.92
CA ALA A 70 7.87 1.78 9.98
C ALA A 70 8.85 2.60 9.12
N CYS A 71 10.15 2.34 9.26
CA CYS A 71 11.19 2.94 8.44
C CYS A 71 10.97 2.65 6.94
N ARG A 72 10.70 1.38 6.58
CA ARG A 72 10.44 1.01 5.19
C ARG A 72 9.21 1.69 4.62
N ALA A 73 8.10 1.76 5.37
CA ALA A 73 6.89 2.45 4.92
C ALA A 73 7.19 3.92 4.58
N TYR A 74 7.95 4.60 5.42
CA TYR A 74 8.34 5.99 5.22
C TYR A 74 9.24 6.15 3.98
N GLU A 75 10.32 5.38 3.87
CA GLU A 75 11.26 5.46 2.75
C GLU A 75 10.62 5.05 1.42
N TYR A 76 9.75 4.03 1.43
CA TYR A 76 9.04 3.57 0.24
C TYR A 76 8.02 4.60 -0.24
N ALA A 77 7.34 5.29 0.69
CA ALA A 77 6.46 6.40 0.33
C ALA A 77 7.23 7.51 -0.38
N LEU A 78 8.36 7.95 0.17
CA LEU A 78 9.23 8.95 -0.47
C LEU A 78 9.70 8.49 -1.85
N ARG A 79 10.11 7.23 -1.99
CA ARG A 79 10.59 6.70 -3.26
C ARG A 79 9.47 6.59 -4.30
N LEU A 80 8.26 6.20 -3.91
CA LEU A 80 7.10 6.21 -4.81
C LEU A 80 6.82 7.62 -5.32
N GLN A 81 6.81 8.62 -4.43
CA GLN A 81 6.62 10.03 -4.81
C GLN A 81 7.70 10.52 -5.78
N GLN A 82 8.97 10.17 -5.56
CA GLN A 82 10.07 10.48 -6.48
C GLN A 82 9.90 9.85 -7.88
N LEU A 83 9.25 8.68 -7.95
CA LEU A 83 8.92 8.00 -9.20
C LEU A 83 7.62 8.52 -9.83
N GLY A 84 6.95 9.48 -9.21
CA GLY A 84 5.70 10.09 -9.69
C GLY A 84 4.44 9.32 -9.31
N PHE A 85 4.53 8.35 -8.37
CA PHE A 85 3.37 7.63 -7.86
C PHE A 85 2.83 8.27 -6.59
N GLU A 86 1.50 8.30 -6.49
CA GLU A 86 0.84 8.84 -5.31
C GLU A 86 0.71 7.77 -4.22
N THR A 87 0.91 8.20 -3.00
CA THR A 87 0.71 7.44 -1.77
C THR A 87 0.38 8.41 -0.64
N ALA A 88 -0.16 7.89 0.46
CA ALA A 88 -0.34 8.72 1.65
C ALA A 88 0.98 9.41 2.04
N ALA A 89 0.99 10.74 2.02
CA ALA A 89 2.22 11.51 2.26
C ALA A 89 2.86 11.13 3.60
N PRO A 90 4.14 10.74 3.62
CA PRO A 90 4.80 10.30 4.84
C PRO A 90 5.10 11.51 5.74
N VAL A 91 4.61 11.48 6.95
CA VAL A 91 4.79 12.52 7.97
C VAL A 91 5.98 12.19 8.85
N ALA A 92 5.98 11.01 9.47
CA ALA A 92 7.05 10.57 10.35
C ALA A 92 7.07 9.05 10.50
N TYR A 93 8.23 8.53 10.96
CA TYR A 93 8.25 7.24 11.61
C TYR A 93 9.00 7.31 12.95
N LEU A 94 8.57 6.47 13.89
CA LEU A 94 9.17 6.34 15.20
C LEU A 94 9.56 4.89 15.44
N GLU A 95 10.70 4.69 16.05
CA GLU A 95 11.16 3.38 16.52
C GLU A 95 11.43 3.46 18.00
N ILE A 96 10.82 2.55 18.75
CA ILE A 96 10.97 2.44 20.20
C ILE A 96 11.82 1.21 20.49
N SER A 97 12.88 1.41 21.26
CA SER A 97 13.72 0.34 21.76
C SER A 97 13.50 0.16 23.27
N ARG A 98 13.59 -1.08 23.73
CA ARG A 98 13.60 -1.43 25.16
C ARG A 98 14.75 -2.38 25.42
N HIS A 99 15.52 -2.13 26.46
CA HIS A 99 16.71 -2.93 26.83
C HIS A 99 17.68 -3.13 25.64
N GLY A 100 17.88 -2.06 24.84
CA GLY A 100 18.76 -2.07 23.67
C GLY A 100 18.22 -2.78 22.42
N LEU A 101 17.04 -3.39 22.47
CA LEU A 101 16.43 -4.10 21.35
C LEU A 101 15.23 -3.33 20.79
N PHE A 102 15.03 -3.41 19.47
CA PHE A 102 13.84 -2.87 18.82
C PHE A 102 12.57 -3.47 19.42
N HIS A 103 11.64 -2.63 19.84
CA HIS A 103 10.41 -3.05 20.48
C HIS A 103 9.19 -2.89 19.57
N THR A 104 8.97 -1.69 19.04
CA THR A 104 7.84 -1.39 18.16
C THR A 104 8.15 -0.18 17.28
N GLY A 105 7.43 -0.04 16.17
CA GLY A 105 7.54 1.09 15.27
C GLY A 105 6.17 1.68 14.95
N TYR A 106 6.16 2.98 14.71
CA TYR A 106 4.99 3.74 14.28
C TYR A 106 5.29 4.41 12.96
N PHE A 107 4.33 4.40 12.05
CA PHE A 107 4.36 5.17 10.83
C PHE A 107 3.16 6.10 10.80
N LEU A 108 3.40 7.37 10.60
CA LEU A 108 2.39 8.42 10.49
C LEU A 108 2.37 8.95 9.07
N SER A 109 1.20 8.97 8.45
CA SER A 109 0.97 9.51 7.12
C SER A 109 -0.23 10.43 7.10
N GLU A 110 -0.37 11.26 6.08
CA GLU A 110 -1.61 12.00 5.84
C GLU A 110 -2.79 11.06 5.60
N PHE A 111 -3.98 11.54 5.94
CA PHE A 111 -5.22 10.85 5.63
C PHE A 111 -5.63 11.14 4.19
N ILE A 112 -5.96 10.09 3.44
CA ILE A 112 -6.53 10.18 2.09
C ILE A 112 -8.05 10.06 2.19
N ALA A 113 -8.78 11.05 1.67
CA ALA A 113 -10.25 11.12 1.71
C ALA A 113 -10.88 10.69 0.37
N HIS A 114 -10.30 9.70 -0.31
CA HIS A 114 -10.81 9.16 -1.57
C HIS A 114 -11.41 7.77 -1.37
N PRO A 115 -12.29 7.31 -2.26
CA PRO A 115 -12.79 5.94 -2.23
C PRO A 115 -11.69 4.92 -2.53
N LEU A 116 -11.85 3.71 -2.00
CA LEU A 116 -10.99 2.56 -2.30
C LEU A 116 -11.50 1.80 -3.53
N LEU A 117 -10.60 1.22 -4.29
CA LEU A 117 -10.92 0.49 -5.52
C LEU A 117 -11.86 -0.70 -5.28
N ASN A 118 -11.84 -1.32 -4.09
CA ASN A 118 -12.76 -2.38 -3.71
C ASN A 118 -14.19 -1.90 -3.41
N THR A 119 -14.45 -0.59 -3.45
CA THR A 119 -15.79 -0.02 -3.30
C THR A 119 -16.50 0.21 -4.64
N LEU A 120 -15.83 -0.10 -5.77
CA LEU A 120 -16.44 0.03 -7.10
C LEU A 120 -17.65 -0.89 -7.21
N GLN A 121 -18.71 -0.35 -7.77
CA GLN A 121 -19.90 -1.12 -8.14
C GLN A 121 -19.69 -1.73 -9.52
N GLU A 122 -20.26 -2.92 -9.74
CA GLU A 122 -20.11 -3.60 -11.02
C GLU A 122 -21.07 -3.03 -12.07
N GLY A 123 -20.59 -3.00 -13.31
CA GLY A 123 -21.44 -2.98 -14.50
C GLY A 123 -21.71 -1.62 -15.11
N ASP A 124 -21.21 -0.51 -14.58
CA ASP A 124 -21.33 0.79 -15.22
C ASP A 124 -20.09 1.15 -16.06
N GLU A 125 -20.27 2.08 -17.00
CA GLU A 125 -19.21 2.54 -17.89
C GLU A 125 -18.10 3.29 -17.13
N GLU A 126 -18.44 3.99 -16.06
CA GLU A 126 -17.50 4.71 -15.22
C GLU A 126 -16.57 3.75 -14.47
N SER A 127 -17.10 2.70 -13.87
CA SER A 127 -16.33 1.64 -13.21
C SER A 127 -15.39 0.94 -14.19
N ARG A 128 -15.85 0.68 -15.41
CA ARG A 128 -15.01 0.13 -16.48
C ARG A 128 -13.84 1.06 -16.79
N LYS A 129 -14.10 2.35 -16.97
CA LYS A 129 -13.04 3.34 -17.22
C LYS A 129 -12.02 3.43 -16.09
N ILE A 130 -12.49 3.38 -14.83
CA ILE A 130 -11.60 3.33 -13.65
C ILE A 130 -10.67 2.11 -13.73
N LEU A 131 -11.21 0.93 -14.06
CA LEU A 131 -10.43 -0.31 -14.16
C LEU A 131 -9.43 -0.29 -15.33
N GLU A 132 -9.80 0.31 -16.46
CA GLU A 132 -8.90 0.51 -17.61
C GLU A 132 -7.75 1.46 -17.26
N ASP A 133 -8.03 2.57 -16.57
CA ASP A 133 -7.01 3.51 -16.09
C ASP A 133 -6.14 2.86 -14.98
N PHE A 134 -6.71 1.99 -14.14
CA PHE A 134 -5.96 1.21 -13.17
C PHE A 134 -5.00 0.22 -13.83
N ALA A 135 -5.41 -0.43 -14.92
CA ALA A 135 -4.51 -1.27 -15.70
C ALA A 135 -3.32 -0.47 -16.25
N ALA A 136 -3.57 0.74 -16.76
CA ALA A 136 -2.51 1.64 -17.23
C ALA A 136 -1.58 2.07 -16.10
N PHE A 137 -2.11 2.34 -14.90
CA PHE A 137 -1.33 2.62 -13.70
C PHE A 137 -0.40 1.45 -13.33
N ILE A 138 -0.88 0.19 -13.39
CA ILE A 138 -0.05 -0.99 -13.14
C ILE A 138 1.06 -1.11 -14.20
N VAL A 139 0.75 -0.83 -15.48
CA VAL A 139 1.78 -0.82 -16.54
C VAL A 139 2.87 0.18 -16.21
N GLU A 140 2.52 1.42 -15.86
CA GLU A 140 3.48 2.47 -15.51
C GLU A 140 4.35 2.07 -14.29
N MET A 141 3.73 1.46 -13.26
CA MET A 141 4.48 0.92 -12.11
C MET A 141 5.54 -0.10 -12.56
N HIS A 142 5.15 -1.06 -13.38
CA HIS A 142 6.04 -2.11 -13.86
C HIS A 142 7.17 -1.57 -14.76
N GLU A 143 6.88 -0.59 -15.61
CA GLU A 143 7.88 0.07 -16.46
C GLU A 143 8.93 0.84 -15.64
N LYS A 144 8.50 1.45 -14.53
CA LYS A 144 9.39 2.11 -13.57
C LYS A 144 10.02 1.15 -12.54
N GLY A 145 9.83 -0.15 -12.72
CA GLY A 145 10.42 -1.18 -11.86
C GLY A 145 9.80 -1.25 -10.46
N VAL A 146 8.57 -0.79 -10.29
CA VAL A 146 7.80 -0.87 -9.03
C VAL A 146 6.95 -2.13 -9.05
N PHE A 147 7.29 -3.09 -8.19
CA PHE A 147 6.61 -4.36 -8.05
C PHE A 147 5.89 -4.44 -6.70
N ASN A 148 4.56 -4.35 -6.70
CA ASN A 148 3.77 -4.39 -5.48
C ASN A 148 3.22 -5.80 -5.23
N LEU A 149 3.77 -6.48 -4.22
CA LEU A 149 3.32 -7.81 -3.75
C LEU A 149 2.07 -7.75 -2.84
N ASP A 150 1.38 -6.63 -2.79
CA ASP A 150 0.16 -6.43 -1.98
C ASP A 150 -0.80 -5.49 -2.71
N MET A 151 -0.93 -5.67 -4.03
CA MET A 151 -1.81 -4.90 -4.90
C MET A 151 -3.28 -5.29 -4.67
N ASN A 152 -3.72 -5.26 -3.42
CA ASN A 152 -5.10 -5.51 -3.06
C ASN A 152 -5.94 -4.27 -3.37
N PRO A 153 -7.11 -4.37 -4.00
CA PRO A 153 -8.01 -3.24 -4.28
C PRO A 153 -8.38 -2.40 -3.04
N GLY A 154 -8.39 -3.02 -1.85
CA GLY A 154 -8.56 -2.32 -0.57
C GLY A 154 -7.32 -1.51 -0.11
N ASN A 155 -6.22 -1.56 -0.86
CA ASN A 155 -5.00 -0.78 -0.64
C ASN A 155 -4.78 0.31 -1.70
N VAL A 156 -5.77 0.54 -2.58
CA VAL A 156 -5.69 1.48 -3.69
C VAL A 156 -6.84 2.46 -3.61
N PHE A 157 -6.54 3.72 -3.35
CA PHE A 157 -7.49 4.83 -3.50
C PHE A 157 -7.53 5.27 -4.95
N PHE A 158 -8.69 5.78 -5.40
CA PHE A 158 -8.83 6.38 -6.72
C PHE A 158 -9.60 7.69 -6.66
N TYR A 159 -9.35 8.57 -7.62
CA TYR A 159 -10.06 9.83 -7.78
C TYR A 159 -9.94 10.33 -9.22
N LYS A 160 -10.91 11.14 -9.65
CA LYS A 160 -10.93 11.72 -10.99
C LYS A 160 -10.00 12.93 -11.08
N SER A 161 -9.18 12.98 -12.12
CA SER A 161 -8.28 14.09 -12.42
C SER A 161 -8.34 14.40 -13.92
N GLY A 162 -9.15 15.41 -14.30
CA GLY A 162 -9.50 15.66 -15.70
C GLY A 162 -10.29 14.50 -16.30
N GLU A 163 -9.84 14.01 -17.44
CA GLU A 163 -10.48 12.89 -18.16
C GLU A 163 -10.04 11.50 -17.69
N LYS A 164 -9.07 11.42 -16.75
CA LYS A 164 -8.50 10.15 -16.26
C LYS A 164 -8.72 9.98 -14.78
N TYR A 165 -8.61 8.74 -14.35
CA TYR A 165 -8.52 8.39 -12.94
C TYR A 165 -7.06 8.25 -12.49
N ARG A 166 -6.79 8.72 -11.27
CA ARG A 166 -5.50 8.58 -10.60
C ARG A 166 -5.64 7.67 -9.39
N PHE A 167 -4.52 7.09 -8.98
CA PHE A 167 -4.48 6.07 -7.96
C PHE A 167 -3.41 6.38 -6.92
N ALA A 168 -3.76 6.22 -5.64
CA ALA A 168 -2.83 6.37 -4.53
C ALA A 168 -2.75 5.08 -3.72
N LEU A 169 -1.53 4.61 -3.46
CA LEU A 169 -1.27 3.34 -2.79
C LEU A 169 -1.15 3.52 -1.28
N ILE A 170 -1.68 2.55 -0.53
CA ILE A 170 -1.40 2.38 0.91
C ILE A 170 -0.88 0.96 1.18
N ASP A 171 -0.43 0.72 2.40
CA ASP A 171 0.22 -0.54 2.84
C ASP A 171 1.36 -1.02 1.94
N ILE A 172 2.24 -0.10 1.60
CA ILE A 172 3.33 -0.23 0.64
C ILE A 172 4.54 -1.05 1.13
N ASN A 173 4.46 -1.69 2.29
CA ASN A 173 5.59 -2.41 2.91
C ASN A 173 6.12 -3.61 2.13
N ARG A 174 5.33 -4.15 1.18
CA ARG A 174 5.66 -5.30 0.35
C ARG A 174 6.09 -4.93 -1.06
N ILE A 175 6.23 -3.64 -1.34
CA ILE A 175 6.77 -3.15 -2.61
C ILE A 175 8.24 -3.54 -2.73
N ARG A 176 8.62 -3.94 -3.93
CA ARG A 176 10.01 -4.12 -4.36
C ARG A 176 10.29 -3.14 -5.48
N PHE A 177 11.49 -2.59 -5.46
CA PHE A 177 12.00 -1.72 -6.51
C PHE A 177 13.08 -2.49 -7.27
N CYS A 178 12.79 -2.83 -8.52
CA CYS A 178 13.62 -3.67 -9.35
C CYS A 178 14.15 -2.87 -10.55
N ARG A 179 15.31 -3.24 -11.06
CA ARG A 179 15.82 -2.64 -12.32
C ARG A 179 15.03 -3.12 -13.53
N HIS A 180 14.67 -4.39 -13.52
CA HIS A 180 13.91 -5.04 -14.57
C HIS A 180 12.91 -6.00 -13.93
N LEU A 181 11.71 -6.03 -14.44
CA LEU A 181 10.69 -7.02 -14.10
C LEU A 181 10.53 -7.99 -15.26
N THR A 182 10.56 -9.27 -14.95
CA THR A 182 10.23 -10.30 -15.92
C THR A 182 8.72 -10.33 -16.19
N ARG A 183 8.31 -11.02 -17.27
CA ARG A 183 6.89 -11.23 -17.55
C ARG A 183 6.18 -11.93 -16.39
N ASN A 184 6.82 -12.94 -15.81
CA ASN A 184 6.27 -13.66 -14.66
C ASN A 184 6.09 -12.77 -13.42
N ASP A 185 7.05 -11.89 -13.13
CA ASP A 185 6.89 -10.90 -12.05
C ASP A 185 5.67 -10.02 -12.30
N CYS A 186 5.49 -9.51 -13.52
CA CYS A 186 4.36 -8.65 -13.87
C CYS A 186 3.01 -9.36 -13.69
N VAL A 187 2.93 -10.64 -14.04
CA VAL A 187 1.70 -11.43 -13.91
C VAL A 187 1.41 -11.82 -12.46
N GLU A 188 2.44 -11.99 -11.63
CA GLU A 188 2.29 -12.32 -10.21
C GLU A 188 1.46 -11.30 -9.44
N VAL A 189 1.52 -10.01 -9.82
CA VAL A 189 0.73 -8.93 -9.19
C VAL A 189 -0.77 -9.21 -9.28
N PHE A 190 -1.25 -9.80 -10.36
CA PHE A 190 -2.67 -10.05 -10.57
C PHE A 190 -3.25 -11.11 -9.63
N LYS A 191 -2.42 -11.95 -9.03
CA LYS A 191 -2.85 -12.90 -7.98
C LYS A 191 -3.31 -12.19 -6.70
N HIS A 192 -2.97 -10.92 -6.54
CA HIS A 192 -3.35 -10.09 -5.39
C HIS A 192 -4.58 -9.22 -5.68
N LEU A 193 -5.13 -9.29 -6.89
CA LEU A 193 -6.39 -8.67 -7.29
C LEU A 193 -7.60 -9.61 -7.15
N ASP A 194 -7.45 -10.72 -6.45
CA ASP A 194 -8.47 -11.75 -6.23
C ASP A 194 -9.73 -11.25 -5.51
N ASN A 195 -9.67 -10.08 -4.88
CA ASN A 195 -10.81 -9.39 -4.30
C ASN A 195 -11.62 -8.55 -5.29
N LEU A 196 -11.17 -8.45 -6.56
CA LEU A 196 -12.01 -7.91 -7.62
C LEU A 196 -12.93 -9.02 -8.14
N PRO A 197 -14.20 -8.70 -8.40
CA PRO A 197 -15.09 -9.64 -9.07
C PRO A 197 -14.53 -10.07 -10.44
N PRO A 198 -14.78 -11.30 -10.90
CA PRO A 198 -14.21 -11.82 -12.14
C PRO A 198 -14.40 -10.92 -13.37
N PRO A 199 -15.57 -10.27 -13.59
CA PRO A 199 -15.73 -9.32 -14.70
C PRO A 199 -14.81 -8.12 -14.60
N ALA A 200 -14.67 -7.52 -13.40
CA ALA A 200 -13.79 -6.38 -13.15
C ALA A 200 -12.30 -6.76 -13.34
N LEU A 201 -11.91 -7.90 -12.81
CA LEU A 201 -10.55 -8.43 -12.99
C LEU A 201 -10.25 -8.66 -14.48
N SER A 202 -11.21 -9.18 -15.25
CA SER A 202 -11.04 -9.39 -16.69
C SER A 202 -10.77 -8.08 -17.44
N VAL A 203 -11.47 -6.99 -17.10
CA VAL A 203 -11.21 -5.66 -17.68
C VAL A 203 -9.76 -5.24 -17.45
N VAL A 204 -9.27 -5.35 -16.22
CA VAL A 204 -7.88 -4.99 -15.87
C VAL A 204 -6.87 -5.84 -16.65
N LEU A 205 -7.09 -7.17 -16.71
CA LEU A 205 -6.16 -8.10 -17.37
C LEU A 205 -6.09 -7.88 -18.88
N VAL A 206 -7.25 -7.72 -19.54
CA VAL A 206 -7.32 -7.48 -20.99
C VAL A 206 -6.62 -6.16 -21.30
N ARG A 207 -6.99 -5.09 -20.59
CA ARG A 207 -6.41 -3.77 -20.84
C ARG A 207 -4.91 -3.73 -20.57
N TYR A 208 -4.43 -4.40 -19.51
CA TYR A 208 -3.00 -4.53 -19.23
C TYR A 208 -2.26 -5.25 -20.36
N ALA A 209 -2.82 -6.36 -20.87
CA ALA A 209 -2.23 -7.11 -21.97
C ALA A 209 -2.15 -6.29 -23.27
N GLU A 210 -3.20 -5.56 -23.60
CA GLU A 210 -3.23 -4.64 -24.74
C GLU A 210 -2.11 -3.61 -24.66
N LEU A 211 -2.01 -2.90 -23.51
CA LEU A 211 -1.00 -1.87 -23.28
C LEU A 211 0.44 -2.43 -23.34
N ARG A 212 0.63 -3.67 -22.90
CA ARG A 212 1.92 -4.38 -22.97
C ARG A 212 2.17 -5.09 -24.28
N GLN A 213 1.23 -5.05 -25.22
CA GLN A 213 1.25 -5.78 -26.51
C GLN A 213 1.46 -7.30 -26.29
N TRP A 214 0.80 -7.84 -25.26
CA TRP A 214 0.80 -9.27 -24.96
C TRP A 214 -0.49 -9.92 -25.46
N ASN A 215 -0.44 -11.24 -25.71
CA ASN A 215 -1.65 -12.00 -25.92
C ASN A 215 -2.53 -11.93 -24.64
N PRO A 216 -3.80 -11.48 -24.73
CA PRO A 216 -4.68 -11.32 -23.55
C PRO A 216 -4.94 -12.62 -22.77
N GLN A 217 -4.80 -13.79 -23.41
CA GLN A 217 -4.95 -15.08 -22.73
C GLN A 217 -3.85 -15.34 -21.69
N ILE A 218 -2.69 -14.67 -21.79
CA ILE A 218 -1.57 -14.91 -20.88
C ILE A 218 -1.89 -14.48 -19.45
N PRO A 219 -2.32 -13.23 -19.15
CA PRO A 219 -2.71 -12.86 -17.80
C PRO A 219 -3.92 -13.66 -17.28
N VAL A 220 -4.89 -13.96 -18.15
CA VAL A 220 -6.10 -14.71 -17.78
C VAL A 220 -5.76 -16.15 -17.39
N SER A 221 -4.87 -16.83 -18.07
CA SER A 221 -4.48 -18.21 -17.75
C SER A 221 -3.84 -18.33 -16.36
N TYR A 222 -3.10 -17.31 -15.92
CA TYR A 222 -2.48 -17.28 -14.59
C TYR A 222 -3.49 -17.09 -13.44
N THR A 223 -4.61 -16.46 -13.70
CA THR A 223 -5.67 -16.30 -12.68
C THR A 223 -6.55 -17.55 -12.59
N HIS A 224 -6.76 -18.28 -13.67
CA HIS A 224 -7.53 -19.53 -13.68
C HIS A 224 -6.79 -20.72 -13.04
N LEU A 225 -5.46 -20.76 -13.06
CA LEU A 225 -4.70 -21.80 -12.38
C LEU A 225 -4.95 -21.87 -10.86
N ARG A 226 -5.37 -20.76 -10.22
CA ARG A 226 -5.74 -20.76 -8.80
C ARG A 226 -7.15 -21.27 -8.49
N ALA A 227 -8.07 -21.25 -9.43
CA ALA A 227 -9.40 -21.80 -9.23
C ALA A 227 -9.39 -23.33 -9.05
N HIS A 228 -8.29 -24.00 -9.40
CA HIS A 228 -8.08 -25.44 -9.26
C HIS A 228 -7.15 -25.84 -8.11
N GLU A 229 -6.50 -24.88 -7.43
CA GLU A 229 -5.67 -25.12 -6.23
C GLU A 229 -6.46 -24.77 -4.94
N THR A 230 -7.70 -25.22 -4.79
CA THR A 230 -8.26 -25.40 -3.46
C THR A 230 -7.63 -26.63 -2.83
N PRO A 231 -7.02 -26.53 -1.64
CA PRO A 231 -6.53 -27.72 -0.96
C PRO A 231 -7.75 -28.52 -0.49
N GLU A 232 -8.09 -29.58 -1.22
CA GLU A 232 -8.63 -30.74 -0.56
C GLU A 232 -7.46 -31.33 0.24
N HIS A 233 -7.37 -30.99 1.51
CA HIS A 233 -6.82 -31.81 2.58
C HIS A 233 -6.82 -31.02 3.88
N LEU A 234 -7.82 -31.37 4.65
CA LEU A 234 -8.00 -31.49 6.10
C LEU A 234 -9.25 -30.86 6.62
#